data_b3b6c257e93287a65d066d2742753b97
#
_entry.id   b3b6c257e93287a65d066d2742753b97
#
_cell.length_a   1.000
_cell.length_b   1.000
_cell.length_c   1.000
_cell.angle_alpha   90.00
_cell.angle_beta   90.00
_cell.angle_gamma   90.00
#
_symmetry.space_group_name_H-M   'P 1'
#
loop_
_entity.id
_entity.type
_entity.pdbx_description
1 polymer ?
#
loop_
_entity_poly.entity_id
_entity_poly.type
_entity_poly.pdbx_seq_one_letter_code
_entity_poly.pdbx_strand_id
1 'polypeptide(L)'
;MKQILIIFFLVSLSSPLFGDNHKGEILYKWETSAGEVWMGFGDKDTHPNYNGQVENGEPSGLGVIYYPNGNMYIGEWKDGKRNGQGTYTFQEGSRYEGEWKDGKYNGQGTYTLIDGNRFEGEWKDGKPWNLTIADKNGNIIRKWDNGVEQKETP
;
A
#
# COMPACT_ATOMS: atom_id res chain seq x y z
N MET A 1 -6.37 -38.54 11.91
CA MET A 1 -6.40 -38.21 10.49
C MET A 1 -7.30 -37.00 10.29
N LYS A 2 -6.73 -35.81 10.07
CA LYS A 2 -7.51 -34.61 9.81
C LYS A 2 -7.82 -34.56 8.31
N GLN A 3 -9.07 -34.62 7.94
CA GLN A 3 -9.49 -34.47 6.55
C GLN A 3 -9.36 -32.99 6.19
N ILE A 4 -8.52 -32.71 5.18
CA ILE A 4 -8.43 -31.41 4.55
C ILE A 4 -9.59 -31.33 3.56
N LEU A 5 -10.58 -30.52 3.90
CA LEU A 5 -11.69 -30.20 3.01
C LEU A 5 -11.20 -29.24 1.95
N ILE A 6 -10.85 -29.75 0.76
CA ILE A 6 -10.53 -28.93 -0.41
C ILE A 6 -11.87 -28.48 -1.01
N ILE A 7 -12.27 -27.27 -0.73
CA ILE A 7 -13.42 -26.65 -1.37
C ILE A 7 -12.97 -26.12 -2.74
N PHE A 8 -13.27 -26.88 -3.79
CA PHE A 8 -13.21 -26.37 -5.16
C PHE A 8 -14.40 -25.42 -5.37
N PHE A 9 -14.18 -24.10 -5.30
CA PHE A 9 -15.13 -23.14 -5.83
C PHE A 9 -14.94 -23.06 -7.34
N LEU A 10 -15.83 -23.71 -8.08
CA LEU A 10 -16.06 -23.41 -9.50
C LEU A 10 -16.67 -22.00 -9.56
N VAL A 11 -15.83 -20.99 -9.74
CA VAL A 11 -16.31 -19.66 -10.15
C VAL A 11 -16.78 -19.78 -11.58
N SER A 12 -18.10 -19.90 -11.77
CA SER A 12 -18.72 -19.73 -13.06
C SER A 12 -18.45 -18.28 -13.50
N LEU A 13 -17.67 -18.13 -14.55
CA LEU A 13 -17.51 -16.88 -15.32
C LEU A 13 -18.85 -16.51 -15.97
N SER A 14 -19.73 -15.89 -15.19
CA SER A 14 -20.78 -15.04 -15.73
C SER A 14 -20.34 -13.61 -15.45
N SER A 15 -19.65 -12.99 -16.43
CA SER A 15 -19.39 -11.57 -16.41
C SER A 15 -20.74 -10.84 -16.41
N PRO A 16 -21.10 -10.08 -15.37
CA PRO A 16 -22.12 -9.07 -15.57
C PRO A 16 -21.46 -7.95 -16.37
N LEU A 17 -21.99 -7.69 -17.56
CA LEU A 17 -21.84 -6.44 -18.25
C LEU A 17 -22.41 -5.32 -17.37
N PHE A 18 -21.57 -4.70 -16.57
CA PHE A 18 -21.89 -3.45 -15.92
C PHE A 18 -20.65 -2.54 -16.03
N GLY A 19 -20.65 -1.71 -17.09
CA GLY A 19 -20.11 -0.38 -16.92
C GLY A 19 -20.92 0.27 -15.82
N ASP A 20 -20.23 0.71 -14.75
CA ASP A 20 -20.50 1.91 -13.98
C ASP A 20 -19.91 1.80 -12.57
N ASN A 21 -19.04 2.73 -12.23
CA ASN A 21 -18.81 3.33 -10.91
C ASN A 21 -19.22 2.47 -9.69
N HIS A 22 -18.58 1.35 -9.45
CA HIS A 22 -18.72 0.64 -8.18
C HIS A 22 -18.00 1.45 -7.10
N LYS A 23 -18.72 2.40 -6.53
CA LYS A 23 -18.33 3.11 -5.32
C LYS A 23 -18.49 2.17 -4.13
N GLY A 24 -17.40 1.76 -3.51
CA GLY A 24 -17.43 1.23 -2.16
C GLY A 24 -17.62 -0.28 -2.05
N GLU A 25 -17.02 -1.08 -2.93
CA GLU A 25 -16.92 -2.52 -2.66
C GLU A 25 -15.96 -2.77 -1.50
N ILE A 26 -16.33 -3.72 -0.63
CA ILE A 26 -15.48 -4.18 0.47
C ILE A 26 -14.86 -5.51 0.05
N LEU A 27 -13.53 -5.54 0.02
CA LEU A 27 -12.75 -6.75 -0.21
C LEU A 27 -11.84 -7.03 0.99
N TYR A 28 -11.57 -8.29 1.23
CA TYR A 28 -10.63 -8.76 2.24
C TYR A 28 -9.45 -9.43 1.56
N LYS A 29 -8.25 -9.13 2.03
CA LYS A 29 -7.02 -9.70 1.51
C LYS A 29 -6.69 -10.98 2.26
N TRP A 30 -6.53 -12.06 1.54
CA TRP A 30 -6.19 -13.38 2.07
C TRP A 30 -4.81 -13.80 1.60
N GLU A 31 -4.05 -14.43 2.48
CA GLU A 31 -2.81 -15.11 2.12
C GLU A 31 -3.09 -16.60 1.88
N THR A 32 -2.69 -17.10 0.72
CA THR A 32 -2.85 -18.50 0.33
C THR A 32 -1.51 -19.10 -0.06
N SER A 33 -1.43 -20.42 -0.23
CA SER A 33 -0.23 -21.09 -0.73
C SER A 33 0.15 -20.67 -2.17
N ALA A 34 -0.80 -20.11 -2.93
CA ALA A 34 -0.58 -19.60 -4.28
C ALA A 34 -0.29 -18.08 -4.33
N GLY A 35 -0.31 -17.41 -3.17
CA GLY A 35 -0.10 -15.97 -3.03
C GLY A 35 -1.30 -15.25 -2.43
N GLU A 36 -1.29 -13.93 -2.52
CA GLU A 36 -2.35 -13.06 -2.03
C GLU A 36 -3.56 -13.08 -2.97
N VAL A 37 -4.77 -13.11 -2.41
CA VAL A 37 -6.04 -13.06 -3.16
C VAL A 37 -7.01 -12.11 -2.48
N TRP A 38 -7.94 -11.54 -3.26
CA TRP A 38 -8.98 -10.66 -2.77
C TRP A 38 -10.33 -11.37 -2.78
N MET A 39 -11.08 -11.25 -1.69
CA MET A 39 -12.39 -11.90 -1.53
C MET A 39 -13.41 -10.93 -0.91
N GLY A 40 -14.68 -11.06 -1.31
CA GLY A 40 -15.79 -10.25 -0.77
C GLY A 40 -16.22 -10.65 0.66
N PHE A 41 -15.47 -11.52 1.32
CA PHE A 41 -15.74 -11.96 2.71
C PHE A 41 -14.42 -12.10 3.48
N GLY A 42 -14.48 -11.85 4.78
CA GLY A 42 -13.35 -11.92 5.69
C GLY A 42 -13.72 -11.35 7.05
N ASP A 43 -12.77 -11.34 7.96
CA ASP A 43 -12.90 -10.75 9.28
C ASP A 43 -11.92 -9.57 9.38
N LYS A 44 -12.43 -8.38 9.64
CA LYS A 44 -11.65 -7.13 9.74
C LYS A 44 -10.59 -7.15 10.83
N ASP A 45 -10.74 -8.01 11.84
CA ASP A 45 -9.80 -8.11 12.95
C ASP A 45 -8.60 -9.01 12.62
N THR A 46 -8.72 -9.82 11.56
CA THR A 46 -7.69 -10.78 11.12
C THR A 46 -7.23 -10.61 9.69
N HIS A 47 -8.02 -9.94 8.84
CA HIS A 47 -7.71 -9.74 7.43
C HIS A 47 -7.68 -8.25 7.09
N PRO A 48 -6.72 -7.78 6.31
CA PRO A 48 -6.78 -6.43 5.75
C PRO A 48 -8.08 -6.26 4.97
N ASN A 49 -8.81 -5.16 5.23
CA ASN A 49 -10.05 -4.88 4.53
C ASN A 49 -9.91 -3.61 3.68
N TYR A 50 -10.29 -3.76 2.42
CA TYR A 50 -10.28 -2.71 1.41
C TYR A 50 -11.68 -2.18 1.20
N ASN A 51 -11.82 -0.87 1.00
CA ASN A 51 -13.04 -0.19 0.57
C ASN A 51 -12.70 0.79 -0.53
N GLY A 52 -13.23 0.58 -1.73
CA GLY A 52 -12.90 1.43 -2.87
C GLY A 52 -13.41 0.89 -4.20
N GLN A 53 -12.78 1.37 -5.26
CA GLN A 53 -13.07 0.93 -6.63
C GLN A 53 -12.47 -0.45 -6.87
N VAL A 54 -13.23 -1.31 -7.54
CA VAL A 54 -12.86 -2.70 -7.85
C VAL A 54 -13.03 -2.95 -9.33
N GLU A 55 -12.07 -3.63 -9.93
CA GLU A 55 -12.12 -4.11 -11.30
C GLU A 55 -11.63 -5.56 -11.35
N ASN A 56 -12.38 -6.43 -12.05
CA ASN A 56 -12.07 -7.86 -12.14
C ASN A 56 -11.88 -8.57 -10.77
N GLY A 57 -12.55 -8.09 -9.71
CA GLY A 57 -12.46 -8.66 -8.36
C GLY A 57 -11.24 -8.20 -7.56
N GLU A 58 -10.48 -7.22 -8.04
CA GLU A 58 -9.30 -6.68 -7.39
C GLU A 58 -9.38 -5.16 -7.21
N PRO A 59 -8.75 -4.58 -6.16
CA PRO A 59 -8.61 -3.14 -6.01
C PRO A 59 -8.06 -2.45 -7.26
N SER A 60 -8.78 -1.45 -7.76
CA SER A 60 -8.39 -0.66 -8.94
C SER A 60 -8.99 0.74 -8.83
N GLY A 61 -8.23 1.79 -9.14
CA GLY A 61 -8.66 3.18 -8.95
C GLY A 61 -8.46 3.66 -7.51
N LEU A 62 -9.36 4.44 -6.95
CA LEU A 62 -9.23 5.02 -5.61
C LEU A 62 -9.81 4.10 -4.53
N GLY A 63 -9.08 3.95 -3.43
CA GLY A 63 -9.55 3.16 -2.29
C GLY A 63 -8.70 3.28 -1.04
N VAL A 64 -9.25 2.76 0.05
CA VAL A 64 -8.60 2.69 1.35
C VAL A 64 -8.52 1.24 1.82
N ILE A 65 -7.39 0.85 2.40
CA ILE A 65 -7.23 -0.43 3.08
C ILE A 65 -6.86 -0.19 4.55
N TYR A 66 -7.51 -0.93 5.43
CA TYR A 66 -7.20 -1.00 6.85
C TYR A 66 -6.56 -2.36 7.15
N TYR A 67 -5.45 -2.34 7.86
CA TYR A 67 -4.74 -3.54 8.28
C TYR A 67 -5.07 -3.87 9.75
N PRO A 68 -5.13 -5.16 10.13
CA PRO A 68 -5.42 -5.57 11.52
C PRO A 68 -4.44 -5.00 12.54
N ASN A 69 -3.23 -4.66 12.13
CA ASN A 69 -2.22 -4.03 12.98
C ASN A 69 -2.38 -2.51 13.15
N GLY A 70 -3.49 -1.92 12.68
CA GLY A 70 -3.78 -0.49 12.80
C GLY A 70 -3.15 0.39 11.72
N ASN A 71 -2.39 -0.16 10.79
CA ASN A 71 -1.90 0.58 9.64
C ASN A 71 -3.03 0.85 8.65
N MET A 72 -2.86 1.88 7.81
CA MET A 72 -3.84 2.26 6.79
C MET A 72 -3.12 2.76 5.54
N TYR A 73 -3.69 2.46 4.37
CA TYR A 73 -3.31 3.13 3.12
C TYR A 73 -4.55 3.71 2.46
N ILE A 74 -4.45 4.92 1.97
CA ILE A 74 -5.43 5.59 1.12
C ILE A 74 -4.74 6.10 -0.13
N GLY A 75 -5.27 5.79 -1.31
CA GLY A 75 -4.66 6.21 -2.56
C GLY A 75 -5.13 5.41 -3.76
N GLU A 76 -4.29 5.44 -4.79
CA GLU A 76 -4.55 4.78 -6.05
C GLU A 76 -4.11 3.31 -6.03
N TRP A 77 -4.87 2.50 -6.76
CA TRP A 77 -4.70 1.06 -6.88
C TRP A 77 -4.71 0.63 -8.33
N LYS A 78 -3.97 -0.41 -8.64
CA LYS A 78 -3.98 -1.07 -9.94
C LYS A 78 -3.68 -2.56 -9.75
N ASP A 79 -4.53 -3.42 -10.32
CA ASP A 79 -4.35 -4.87 -10.30
C ASP A 79 -4.05 -5.39 -8.89
N GLY A 80 -4.88 -4.99 -7.90
CA GLY A 80 -4.78 -5.39 -6.50
C GLY A 80 -3.60 -4.80 -5.72
N LYS A 81 -2.81 -3.88 -6.32
CA LYS A 81 -1.61 -3.29 -5.70
C LYS A 81 -1.71 -1.78 -5.58
N ARG A 82 -1.08 -1.22 -4.55
CA ARG A 82 -0.89 0.24 -4.41
C ARG A 82 -0.06 0.74 -5.59
N ASN A 83 -0.59 1.73 -6.33
CA ASN A 83 0.03 2.24 -7.56
C ASN A 83 -0.48 3.66 -7.81
N GLY A 84 0.39 4.61 -8.18
CA GLY A 84 0.04 6.02 -8.31
C GLY A 84 0.24 6.79 -7.01
N GLN A 85 -0.57 7.78 -6.73
CA GLN A 85 -0.45 8.63 -5.52
C GLN A 85 -1.16 7.98 -4.32
N GLY A 86 -0.54 8.07 -3.14
CA GLY A 86 -1.17 7.57 -1.93
C GLY A 86 -0.42 7.86 -0.64
N THR A 87 -1.14 7.71 0.46
CA THR A 87 -0.63 7.90 1.81
C THR A 87 -0.73 6.59 2.59
N TYR A 88 0.37 6.14 3.13
CA TYR A 88 0.43 5.04 4.09
C TYR A 88 0.69 5.59 5.48
N THR A 89 -0.19 5.30 6.42
CA THR A 89 -0.09 5.70 7.82
C THR A 89 0.17 4.46 8.66
N PHE A 90 1.22 4.50 9.44
CA PHE A 90 1.54 3.47 10.42
C PHE A 90 0.76 3.72 11.72
N GLN A 91 0.49 2.67 12.47
CA GLN A 91 -0.25 2.75 13.73
C GLN A 91 0.39 3.72 14.73
N GLU A 92 1.73 3.77 14.77
CA GLU A 92 2.49 4.64 15.66
C GLU A 92 2.48 6.12 15.21
N GLY A 93 1.93 6.45 14.04
CA GLY A 93 1.77 7.81 13.55
C GLY A 93 2.77 8.28 12.49
N SER A 94 3.80 7.49 12.19
CA SER A 94 4.65 7.75 11.01
C SER A 94 3.83 7.59 9.73
N ARG A 95 4.21 8.29 8.66
CA ARG A 95 3.50 8.18 7.38
C ARG A 95 4.40 8.39 6.18
N TYR A 96 4.04 7.74 5.08
CA TYR A 96 4.58 8.02 3.75
C TYR A 96 3.48 8.62 2.87
N GLU A 97 3.81 9.71 2.19
CA GLU A 97 2.95 10.40 1.22
C GLU A 97 3.73 10.53 -0.09
N GLY A 98 3.20 10.01 -1.20
CA GLY A 98 3.91 10.08 -2.47
C GLY A 98 3.50 9.02 -3.47
N GLU A 99 4.40 8.77 -4.40
CA GLU A 99 4.21 7.85 -5.50
C GLU A 99 4.48 6.40 -5.08
N TRP A 100 3.67 5.50 -5.66
CA TRP A 100 3.70 4.06 -5.43
C TRP A 100 3.77 3.32 -6.76
N LYS A 101 4.49 2.22 -6.78
CA LYS A 101 4.51 1.28 -7.89
C LYS A 101 4.61 -0.14 -7.37
N ASP A 102 3.69 -1.00 -7.81
CA ASP A 102 3.65 -2.42 -7.44
C ASP A 102 3.74 -2.66 -5.92
N GLY A 103 3.04 -1.81 -5.13
CA GLY A 103 3.00 -1.88 -3.68
C GLY A 103 4.20 -1.28 -2.93
N LYS A 104 5.16 -0.65 -3.64
CA LYS A 104 6.38 -0.06 -3.06
C LYS A 104 6.42 1.45 -3.27
N TYR A 105 7.12 2.17 -2.38
CA TYR A 105 7.48 3.57 -2.59
C TYR A 105 8.31 3.69 -3.87
N ASN A 106 7.92 4.61 -4.76
CA ASN A 106 8.61 4.78 -6.04
C ASN A 106 8.30 6.18 -6.59
N GLY A 107 9.30 6.91 -7.08
CA GLY A 107 9.12 8.29 -7.50
C GLY A 107 9.22 9.28 -6.34
N GLN A 108 8.55 10.41 -6.45
CA GLN A 108 8.60 11.46 -5.43
C GLN A 108 7.74 11.12 -4.21
N GLY A 109 8.28 11.35 -3.02
CA GLY A 109 7.55 11.11 -1.79
C GLY A 109 8.24 11.63 -0.54
N THR A 110 7.44 11.74 0.51
CA THR A 110 7.88 12.18 1.84
C THR A 110 7.51 11.13 2.87
N TYR A 111 8.50 10.60 3.56
CA TYR A 111 8.30 9.78 4.75
C TYR A 111 8.51 10.65 5.99
N THR A 112 7.46 10.82 6.80
CA THR A 112 7.51 11.59 8.04
C THR A 112 7.49 10.63 9.22
N LEU A 113 8.51 10.72 10.07
CA LEU A 113 8.59 9.97 11.32
C LEU A 113 7.73 10.62 12.42
N ILE A 114 7.37 9.86 13.45
CA ILE A 114 6.61 10.34 14.60
C ILE A 114 7.31 11.50 15.34
N ASP A 115 8.63 11.58 15.31
CA ASP A 115 9.43 12.66 15.91
C ASP A 115 9.46 13.94 15.06
N GLY A 116 8.86 13.90 13.85
CA GLY A 116 8.77 15.01 12.91
C GLY A 116 9.94 15.10 11.92
N ASN A 117 10.91 14.18 11.98
CA ASN A 117 11.95 14.09 10.95
C ASN A 117 11.35 13.62 9.63
N ARG A 118 11.85 14.14 8.50
CA ARG A 118 11.31 13.87 7.17
C ARG A 118 12.40 13.40 6.21
N PHE A 119 12.03 12.39 5.43
CA PHE A 119 12.80 11.88 4.29
C PHE A 119 12.06 12.33 3.04
N GLU A 120 12.58 13.29 2.32
CA GLU A 120 11.90 13.96 1.23
C GLU A 120 12.71 13.89 -0.07
N GLY A 121 12.09 13.38 -1.14
CA GLY A 121 12.71 13.25 -2.45
C GLY A 121 12.31 11.97 -3.18
N GLU A 122 13.24 11.46 -3.97
CA GLU A 122 13.02 10.32 -4.87
C GLU A 122 13.25 8.98 -4.15
N TRP A 123 12.30 8.07 -4.35
CA TRP A 123 12.31 6.68 -3.86
C TRP A 123 12.37 5.72 -5.04
N LYS A 124 13.02 4.58 -4.86
CA LYS A 124 13.12 3.53 -5.87
C LYS A 124 13.00 2.16 -5.23
N ASP A 125 11.99 1.39 -5.65
CA ASP A 125 11.71 0.03 -5.14
C ASP A 125 11.64 -0.06 -3.62
N GLY A 126 11.04 0.96 -2.97
CA GLY A 126 10.88 1.04 -1.52
C GLY A 126 12.11 1.58 -0.76
N LYS A 127 13.14 2.04 -1.45
CA LYS A 127 14.39 2.52 -0.85
C LYS A 127 14.65 4.00 -1.17
N PRO A 128 15.33 4.75 -0.28
CA PRO A 128 15.86 6.06 -0.59
C PRO A 128 16.73 6.02 -1.84
N TRP A 129 16.51 6.97 -2.77
CA TRP A 129 17.31 7.07 -4.00
C TRP A 129 18.02 8.42 -4.08
N ASN A 130 17.28 9.50 -4.32
CA ASN A 130 17.78 10.88 -4.29
C ASN A 130 16.91 11.67 -3.32
N LEU A 131 17.29 11.75 -2.06
CA LEU A 131 16.49 12.44 -1.06
C LEU A 131 17.32 13.12 0.02
N THR A 132 16.67 14.01 0.75
CA THR A 132 17.22 14.65 1.95
C THR A 132 16.45 14.19 3.17
N ILE A 133 17.17 14.05 4.29
CA ILE A 133 16.56 13.94 5.62
C ILE A 133 16.68 15.30 6.29
N ALA A 134 15.55 15.84 6.72
CA ALA A 134 15.49 17.04 7.53
C ALA A 134 14.92 16.72 8.92
N ASP A 135 15.39 17.42 9.93
CA ASP A 135 14.80 17.39 11.26
C ASP A 135 13.42 18.10 11.26
N LYS A 136 12.72 18.06 12.39
CA LYS A 136 11.42 18.71 12.58
C LYS A 136 11.44 20.24 12.37
N ASN A 137 12.62 20.87 12.44
CA ASN A 137 12.81 22.31 12.23
C ASN A 137 13.17 22.65 10.77
N GLY A 138 13.38 21.63 9.94
CA GLY A 138 13.74 21.76 8.53
C GLY A 138 15.25 21.80 8.28
N ASN A 139 16.10 21.57 9.29
CA ASN A 139 17.54 21.48 9.08
C ASN A 139 17.88 20.16 8.40
N ILE A 140 18.68 20.20 7.34
CA ILE A 140 19.12 19.00 6.63
C ILE A 140 20.17 18.31 7.49
N ILE A 141 19.93 17.03 7.81
CA ILE A 141 20.84 16.21 8.60
C ILE A 141 21.54 15.11 7.80
N ARG A 142 20.96 14.70 6.66
CA ARG A 142 21.55 13.70 5.74
C ARG A 142 21.03 13.86 4.33
N LYS A 143 21.75 13.27 3.35
CA LYS A 143 21.35 13.19 1.95
C LYS A 143 21.63 11.81 1.38
N TRP A 144 20.81 11.38 0.44
CA TRP A 144 21.06 10.25 -0.45
C TRP A 144 21.23 10.74 -1.88
N ASP A 145 22.20 10.18 -2.58
CA ASP A 145 22.44 10.39 -4.00
C ASP A 145 22.66 9.04 -4.67
N ASN A 146 21.83 8.73 -5.67
CA ASN A 146 21.84 7.44 -6.39
C ASN A 146 21.81 6.21 -5.46
N GLY A 147 21.02 6.28 -4.37
CA GLY A 147 20.86 5.20 -3.39
C GLY A 147 22.00 5.07 -2.39
N VAL A 148 22.96 6.00 -2.39
CA VAL A 148 24.08 6.00 -1.46
C VAL A 148 23.96 7.16 -0.48
N GLU A 149 24.04 6.87 0.82
CA GLU A 149 24.07 7.89 1.86
C GLU A 149 25.34 8.73 1.76
N GLN A 150 25.17 10.04 1.64
CA GLN A 150 26.27 10.98 1.63
C GLN A 150 26.71 11.27 3.07
N LYS A 151 27.97 11.00 3.37
CA LYS A 151 28.57 11.44 4.64
C LYS A 151 28.80 12.94 4.57
N GLU A 152 28.38 13.67 5.61
CA GLU A 152 28.80 15.05 5.76
C GLU A 152 30.35 15.06 5.86
N THR A 153 30.99 15.78 4.93
CA THR A 153 32.40 16.17 5.10
C THR A 153 32.42 17.27 6.15
N PRO A 154 33.18 17.11 7.24
CA PRO A 154 33.29 18.12 8.29
C PRO A 154 33.84 19.45 7.78
#